data_a7a6eea97de872c8e5bbb430d1f1a777
#
_entry.id   a7a6eea97de872c8e5bbb430d1f1a777
#
_cell.length_a   1.000
_cell.length_b   1.000
_cell.length_c   1.000
_cell.angle_alpha   90.00
_cell.angle_beta   90.00
_cell.angle_gamma   90.00
#
_symmetry.space_group_name_H-M   'P 1'
#
loop_
_entity.id
_entity.type
_entity.pdbx_description
1 polymer ?
#
loop_
_entity_poly.entity_id
_entity_poly.type
_entity_poly.pdbx_seq_one_letter_code
_entity_poly.pdbx_strand_id
1 'polypeptide(L)'
;MANYLMEIGEISKVKLHGHIDASIAPDLMNELKPMIDRKAEVKQLVFYADELEYIASAGLRAVVFAKQKLGANVKVYLVGASEEVIDVFKMTGFDKFLIIQDKFEE
;
A
#
# COMPACT_ATOMS: atom_id res chain seq x y z
N MET A 1 14.07 -6.76 11.16
CA MET A 1 12.61 -6.73 11.05
C MET A 1 12.19 -5.60 10.11
N ALA A 2 11.39 -5.91 9.13
CA ALA A 2 10.90 -4.89 8.21
C ALA A 2 9.91 -3.97 8.92
N ASN A 3 9.98 -2.69 8.61
CA ASN A 3 9.07 -1.70 9.16
C ASN A 3 8.52 -0.89 7.99
N TYR A 4 7.23 -1.07 7.71
CA TYR A 4 6.57 -0.45 6.58
C TYR A 4 5.78 0.80 6.97
N LEU A 5 5.17 0.78 8.15
CA LEU A 5 4.30 1.88 8.58
C LEU A 5 5.14 3.08 8.99
N MET A 6 4.90 4.22 8.35
CA MET A 6 5.62 5.46 8.63
C MET A 6 4.82 6.40 9.51
N GLU A 7 3.52 6.54 9.24
CA GLU A 7 2.71 7.54 9.90
C GLU A 7 1.23 7.17 9.81
N ILE A 8 0.51 7.36 10.90
CA ILE A 8 -0.95 7.21 10.93
C ILE A 8 -1.56 8.58 11.20
N GLY A 9 -2.50 9.00 10.36
CA GLY A 9 -3.18 10.28 10.49
C GLY A 9 -4.19 10.46 9.37
N GLU A 10 -4.63 11.68 9.12
CA GLU A 10 -5.52 11.96 8.00
C GLU A 10 -4.88 11.52 6.68
N ILE A 11 -3.56 11.73 6.56
CA ILE A 11 -2.77 11.18 5.46
C ILE A 11 -1.84 10.16 6.09
N SER A 12 -2.24 8.89 5.99
CA SER A 12 -1.42 7.79 6.51
C SER A 12 -0.41 7.38 5.46
N LYS A 13 0.80 7.06 5.90
CA LYS A 13 1.92 6.77 5.00
C LYS A 13 2.53 5.42 5.32
N VAL A 14 2.76 4.63 4.27
CA VAL A 14 3.39 3.32 4.37
C VAL A 14 4.48 3.25 3.32
N LYS A 15 5.67 2.83 3.73
CA LYS A 15 6.79 2.66 2.80
C LYS A 15 6.96 1.18 2.47
N LEU A 16 6.80 0.85 1.20
CA LEU A 16 7.05 -0.49 0.70
C LEU A 16 8.49 -0.56 0.21
N HIS A 17 9.21 -1.61 0.56
CA HIS A 17 10.61 -1.76 0.18
C HIS A 17 11.00 -3.23 0.00
N GLY A 18 12.03 -3.46 -0.79
CA GLY A 18 12.58 -4.78 -1.02
C GLY A 18 11.62 -5.71 -1.75
N HIS A 19 11.60 -6.96 -1.34
CA HIS A 19 10.79 -8.01 -1.94
C HIS A 19 9.63 -8.36 -1.01
N ILE A 20 8.41 -8.09 -1.43
CA ILE A 20 7.22 -8.44 -0.64
C ILE A 20 6.59 -9.68 -1.26
N ASP A 21 7.08 -10.84 -0.84
CA ASP A 21 6.59 -12.14 -1.28
C ASP A 21 5.60 -12.73 -0.26
N ALA A 22 5.20 -13.98 -0.49
CA ALA A 22 4.22 -14.63 0.38
C ALA A 22 4.71 -14.79 1.82
N SER A 23 6.04 -14.88 2.03
CA SER A 23 6.58 -15.02 3.39
C SER A 23 6.57 -13.71 4.16
N ILE A 24 6.61 -12.58 3.47
CA ILE A 24 6.68 -11.24 4.07
C ILE A 24 5.29 -10.59 4.15
N ALA A 25 4.38 -10.96 3.26
CA ALA A 25 3.05 -10.34 3.22
C ALA A 25 2.31 -10.34 4.56
N PRO A 26 2.37 -11.40 5.40
CA PRO A 26 1.74 -11.37 6.72
C PRO A 26 2.31 -10.27 7.62
N ASP A 27 3.61 -9.98 7.53
CA ASP A 27 4.23 -8.91 8.32
C ASP A 27 3.68 -7.54 7.90
N LEU A 28 3.56 -7.32 6.60
CA LEU A 28 2.97 -6.10 6.07
C LEU A 28 1.53 -5.96 6.56
N MET A 29 0.74 -7.03 6.47
CA MET A 29 -0.64 -7.04 6.93
C MET A 29 -0.73 -6.66 8.40
N ASN A 30 0.14 -7.24 9.24
CA ASN A 30 0.16 -6.95 10.68
C ASN A 30 0.52 -5.49 10.95
N GLU A 31 1.41 -4.90 10.19
CA GLU A 31 1.77 -3.49 10.37
C GLU A 31 0.66 -2.54 9.94
N LEU A 32 -0.21 -2.96 9.02
CA LEU A 32 -1.33 -2.15 8.58
C LEU A 32 -2.49 -2.14 9.58
N LYS A 33 -2.56 -3.12 10.47
CA LYS A 33 -3.68 -3.23 11.42
C LYS A 33 -3.89 -2.01 12.31
N PRO A 34 -2.85 -1.41 12.91
CA PRO A 34 -3.07 -0.21 13.74
C PRO A 34 -3.72 0.92 12.96
N MET A 35 -3.36 1.09 11.68
CA MET A 35 -3.95 2.10 10.83
C MET A 35 -5.42 1.77 10.54
N ILE A 36 -5.70 0.50 10.24
CA ILE A 36 -7.07 0.05 9.97
C ILE A 36 -7.95 0.22 11.20
N ASP A 37 -7.41 -0.03 12.39
CA ASP A 37 -8.13 0.17 13.65
C ASP A 37 -8.50 1.64 13.87
N ARG A 38 -7.70 2.54 13.30
CA ARG A 38 -7.91 3.98 13.37
C ARG A 38 -8.51 4.55 12.08
N LYS A 39 -9.24 3.75 11.33
CA LYS A 39 -9.75 4.12 10.01
C LYS A 39 -10.60 5.40 10.00
N ALA A 40 -11.26 5.72 11.10
CA ALA A 40 -12.06 6.95 11.19
C ALA A 40 -11.21 8.22 11.05
N GLU A 41 -9.92 8.14 11.35
CA GLU A 41 -8.97 9.25 11.25
C GLU A 41 -8.33 9.35 9.87
N VAL A 42 -8.43 8.29 9.05
CA VAL A 42 -7.69 8.19 7.78
C VAL A 42 -8.56 8.67 6.63
N LYS A 43 -8.10 9.68 5.91
CA LYS A 43 -8.76 10.18 4.71
C LYS A 43 -8.03 9.78 3.44
N GLN A 44 -6.71 9.63 3.54
CA GLN A 44 -5.87 9.20 2.43
C GLN A 44 -4.79 8.25 2.95
N LEU A 45 -4.47 7.25 2.15
CA LEU A 45 -3.38 6.32 2.44
C LEU A 45 -2.42 6.34 1.27
N VAL A 46 -1.15 6.55 1.56
CA VAL A 46 -0.11 6.62 0.54
C VAL A 46 0.87 5.48 0.74
N PHE A 47 0.99 4.62 -0.26
CA PHE A 47 2.02 3.60 -0.32
C PHE A 47 3.17 4.15 -1.16
N TYR A 48 4.30 4.41 -0.52
CA TYR A 48 5.52 4.82 -1.22
C TYR A 48 6.25 3.56 -1.68
N ALA A 49 6.43 3.40 -2.97
CA ALA A 49 6.98 2.20 -3.58
C ALA A 49 8.28 2.46 -4.36
N ASP A 50 8.94 3.58 -4.09
CA ASP A 50 10.19 3.91 -4.79
C ASP A 50 11.34 2.98 -4.43
N GLU A 51 11.28 2.29 -3.28
CA GLU A 51 12.26 1.29 -2.88
C GLU A 51 11.75 -0.14 -3.02
N LEU A 52 10.57 -0.31 -3.58
CA LEU A 52 9.99 -1.64 -3.79
C LEU A 52 10.57 -2.27 -5.04
N GLU A 53 11.22 -3.42 -4.89
CA GLU A 53 11.86 -4.13 -6.01
C GLU A 53 10.93 -5.19 -6.61
N TYR A 54 10.12 -5.83 -5.77
CA TYR A 54 9.25 -6.92 -6.20
C TYR A 54 8.07 -7.06 -5.25
N ILE A 55 6.91 -7.39 -5.81
CA ILE A 55 5.73 -7.68 -5.00
C ILE A 55 4.98 -8.87 -5.62
N ALA A 56 4.73 -9.89 -4.79
CA ALA A 56 3.96 -11.06 -5.18
C ALA A 56 2.47 -10.84 -4.93
N SER A 57 1.64 -11.75 -5.43
CA SER A 57 0.18 -11.64 -5.29
C SER A 57 -0.27 -11.48 -3.83
N ALA A 58 0.40 -12.15 -2.90
CA ALA A 58 0.06 -12.02 -1.48
C ALA A 58 0.28 -10.59 -0.97
N GLY A 59 1.36 -9.93 -1.44
CA GLY A 59 1.62 -8.53 -1.10
C GLY A 59 0.59 -7.58 -1.71
N LEU A 60 0.20 -7.84 -2.96
CA LEU A 60 -0.86 -7.08 -3.60
C LEU A 60 -2.17 -7.19 -2.82
N ARG A 61 -2.49 -8.38 -2.34
CA ARG A 61 -3.71 -8.60 -1.55
C ARG A 61 -3.66 -7.80 -0.25
N ALA A 62 -2.50 -7.68 0.37
CA ALA A 62 -2.36 -6.87 1.59
C ALA A 62 -2.69 -5.41 1.31
N VAL A 63 -2.20 -4.85 0.20
CA VAL A 63 -2.47 -3.48 -0.22
C VAL A 63 -3.96 -3.27 -0.49
N VAL A 64 -4.57 -4.18 -1.26
CA VAL A 64 -5.99 -4.10 -1.60
C VAL A 64 -6.85 -4.32 -0.35
N PHE A 65 -6.44 -5.20 0.55
CA PHE A 65 -7.13 -5.43 1.81
C PHE A 65 -7.21 -4.13 2.62
N ALA A 66 -6.12 -3.39 2.71
CA ALA A 66 -6.11 -2.11 3.40
C ALA A 66 -7.14 -1.15 2.79
N LYS A 67 -7.19 -1.06 1.46
CA LYS A 67 -8.18 -0.23 0.77
C LYS A 67 -9.60 -0.65 1.12
N GLN A 68 -9.88 -1.95 1.10
CA GLN A 68 -11.21 -2.47 1.39
C GLN A 68 -11.64 -2.17 2.82
N LYS A 69 -10.72 -2.32 3.77
CA LYS A 69 -11.01 -2.08 5.19
C LYS A 69 -11.20 -0.60 5.50
N LEU A 70 -10.47 0.26 4.82
CA LEU A 70 -10.60 1.70 5.02
C LEU A 70 -11.89 2.25 4.39
N GLY A 71 -12.39 1.61 3.34
CA GLY A 71 -13.66 1.94 2.73
C GLY A 71 -13.55 2.86 1.51
N ALA A 72 -14.68 3.09 0.87
CA ALA A 72 -14.74 3.80 -0.41
C ALA A 72 -14.35 5.27 -0.33
N ASN A 73 -14.50 5.87 0.86
CA ASN A 73 -14.20 7.30 1.04
C ASN A 73 -12.71 7.59 1.21
N VAL A 74 -11.89 6.56 1.40
CA VAL A 74 -10.45 6.72 1.56
C VAL A 74 -9.77 6.52 0.22
N LYS A 75 -9.00 7.53 -0.20
CA LYS A 75 -8.20 7.42 -1.42
C LYS A 75 -6.87 6.76 -1.09
N VAL A 76 -6.51 5.75 -1.86
CA VAL A 76 -5.27 5.01 -1.67
C VAL A 76 -4.36 5.22 -2.87
N TYR A 77 -3.16 5.68 -2.59
CA TYR A 77 -2.16 6.02 -3.62
C TYR A 77 -1.02 5.03 -3.62
N LEU A 78 -0.53 4.73 -4.81
CA LEU A 78 0.73 4.00 -5.02
C LEU A 78 1.69 4.97 -5.71
N VAL A 79 2.76 5.34 -5.03
CA VAL A 79 3.64 6.44 -5.44
C VAL A 79 5.05 5.94 -5.70
N GLY A 80 5.61 6.33 -6.83
CA GLY A 80 7.01 6.05 -7.15
C GLY A 80 7.31 4.62 -7.55
N ALA A 81 6.29 3.81 -7.86
CA ALA A 81 6.50 2.41 -8.25
C ALA A 81 7.17 2.32 -9.63
N SER A 82 8.03 1.31 -9.81
CA SER A 82 8.62 1.01 -11.10
C SER A 82 7.56 0.52 -12.08
N GLU A 83 7.88 0.57 -13.37
CA GLU A 83 6.96 0.03 -14.40
C GLU A 83 6.66 -1.45 -14.15
N GLU A 84 7.67 -2.21 -13.72
CA GLU A 84 7.50 -3.64 -13.44
C GLU A 84 6.49 -3.87 -12.32
N VAL A 85 6.56 -3.08 -11.25
CA VAL A 85 5.61 -3.16 -10.14
C VAL A 85 4.22 -2.71 -10.59
N ILE A 86 4.15 -1.62 -11.33
CA ILE A 86 2.87 -1.11 -11.86
C ILE A 86 2.21 -2.17 -12.75
N ASP A 87 3.00 -2.84 -13.59
CA ASP A 87 2.47 -3.88 -14.47
C ASP A 87 1.84 -5.04 -13.69
N VAL A 88 2.43 -5.42 -12.57
CA VAL A 88 1.87 -6.48 -11.73
C VAL A 88 0.49 -6.07 -11.20
N PHE A 89 0.33 -4.82 -10.76
CA PHE A 89 -0.97 -4.30 -10.33
C PHE A 89 -1.97 -4.29 -11.50
N LYS A 90 -1.53 -3.89 -12.68
CA LYS A 90 -2.40 -3.85 -13.85
C LYS A 90 -2.84 -5.23 -14.30
N MET A 91 -1.93 -6.20 -14.28
CA MET A 91 -2.23 -7.58 -14.70
C MET A 91 -3.29 -8.22 -13.82
N THR A 92 -3.33 -7.88 -12.55
CA THR A 92 -4.31 -8.43 -11.60
C THR A 92 -5.60 -7.59 -11.55
N GLY A 93 -5.63 -6.42 -12.19
CA GLY A 93 -6.74 -5.49 -12.10
C GLY A 93 -6.78 -4.68 -10.82
N PHE A 94 -5.81 -4.86 -9.93
CA PHE A 94 -5.77 -4.17 -8.65
C PHE A 94 -5.41 -2.68 -8.79
N ASP A 95 -4.86 -2.27 -9.93
CA ASP A 95 -4.61 -0.86 -10.24
C ASP A 95 -5.88 -0.01 -10.17
N LYS A 96 -7.05 -0.62 -10.39
CA LYS A 96 -8.33 0.07 -10.36
C LYS A 96 -8.75 0.53 -8.98
N PHE A 97 -8.15 -0.03 -7.93
CA PHE A 97 -8.43 0.34 -6.55
C PHE A 97 -7.48 1.42 -6.03
N LEU A 98 -6.50 1.82 -6.84
CA LEU A 98 -5.43 2.69 -6.41
C LEU A 98 -5.28 3.87 -7.37
N ILE A 99 -4.71 4.96 -6.84
CA ILE A 99 -4.31 6.10 -7.66
C ILE A 99 -2.79 5.99 -7.81
N ILE A 100 -2.33 5.70 -9.03
CA ILE A 100 -0.91 5.49 -9.30
C ILE A 100 -0.28 6.79 -9.77
N GLN A 101 0.73 7.26 -9.07
CA GLN A 101 1.42 8.53 -9.36
C GLN A 101 2.91 8.40 -9.15
N ASP A 102 3.68 9.26 -9.79
CA ASP A 102 5.13 9.34 -9.57
C ASP A 102 5.46 10.01 -8.25
N LYS A 103 4.69 10.98 -7.86
CA LYS A 103 4.88 11.76 -6.63
C LYS A 103 3.55 12.02 -5.96
N PHE A 104 3.59 12.14 -4.64
CA PHE A 104 2.43 12.53 -3.86
C PHE A 104 2.63 13.95 -3.33
N GLU A 105 1.69 14.81 -3.60
CA GLU A 105 1.71 16.19 -3.12
C GLU A 105 0.53 16.39 -2.16
N GLU A 106 0.87 16.83 -0.97
CA GLU A 106 -0.14 17.14 0.06
C GLU A 106 -0.90 18.48 -0.29
#